data_1bececd42c4b12f61d622c7de042410d
#
_entry.id   1bececd42c4b12f61d622c7de042410d
#
_cell.length_a   1.000
_cell.length_b   1.000
_cell.length_c   1.000
_cell.angle_alpha   90.00
_cell.angle_beta   90.00
_cell.angle_gamma   90.00
#
_symmetry.space_group_name_H-M   'P 1'
#
loop_
_entity.id
_entity.type
_entity.pdbx_description
1 polymer ?
#
loop_
_entity_poly.entity_id
_entity_poly.type
_entity_poly.pdbx_seq_one_letter_code
_entity_poly.pdbx_strand_id
1 'polypeptide(L)'
;MAEKDKKDTKRDKPMTREEALENALKQIEKAHGKGAIMRLGEAKANMNIDVISTGILPLDIALGVGGIPRGRIIEVYGPESSGKTTVTLHMIAEAQKAGGLAAFIDAEHALDPEYARKLGVNTEDLLISQPDTGEQALEIVDALVRSGAIDIIVVDSVAALVPKSEIEGDMGSSVVGMQARLMSQAMRKLTGIISKTRTVAIFINQLREKIGVSYGNPETTTGGRALKFYASVRIDVRRADSIKQGTESLGNRTRAKIVKNKVAPPFKTAEFDIIYGEGVSRLGSIIDMGVELDIVNKSGAWYAYEGERLGQGKENAKATLEEKPELIAEIEEKIRTKILVEGAASKKKGSKKTSADTDQDATDIPEEEVMPEMDE
;
A
#
# COMPACT_ATOMS: atom_id res chain seq x y z
N MET A 1 -5.53 -0.56 -85.94
CA MET A 1 -6.52 -0.86 -84.90
C MET A 1 -5.77 -0.81 -83.60
N ALA A 2 -5.94 0.21 -82.83
CA ALA A 2 -5.25 0.42 -81.54
C ALA A 2 -6.24 0.12 -80.38
N GLU A 3 -5.92 -0.88 -79.64
CA GLU A 3 -6.68 -1.31 -78.49
C GLU A 3 -6.19 -0.47 -77.26
N LYS A 4 -7.10 0.29 -76.71
CA LYS A 4 -6.84 1.17 -75.56
C LYS A 4 -7.00 0.35 -74.28
N ASP A 5 -5.89 0.05 -73.60
CA ASP A 5 -5.88 -0.42 -72.21
C ASP A 5 -6.49 0.61 -71.26
N LYS A 6 -7.62 0.31 -70.73
CA LYS A 6 -8.24 1.03 -69.62
C LYS A 6 -7.63 0.49 -68.30
N LYS A 7 -6.63 1.19 -67.77
CA LYS A 7 -6.20 1.03 -66.37
C LYS A 7 -7.29 1.59 -65.45
N ASP A 8 -8.04 0.69 -64.79
CA ASP A 8 -8.92 1.01 -63.71
C ASP A 8 -8.09 1.46 -62.49
N THR A 9 -7.99 2.77 -62.32
CA THR A 9 -7.51 3.38 -61.08
C THR A 9 -8.62 3.25 -60.02
N LYS A 10 -8.59 2.18 -59.23
CA LYS A 10 -9.34 2.12 -57.97
C LYS A 10 -8.87 3.30 -57.12
N ARG A 11 -9.65 4.37 -57.03
CA ARG A 11 -9.50 5.44 -56.04
C ARG A 11 -9.77 4.79 -54.66
N ASP A 12 -8.70 4.66 -53.86
CA ASP A 12 -8.80 4.28 -52.49
C ASP A 12 -9.74 5.26 -51.79
N LYS A 13 -10.90 4.76 -51.34
CA LYS A 13 -11.81 5.53 -50.49
C LYS A 13 -10.99 5.94 -49.25
N PRO A 14 -11.05 7.21 -48.81
CA PRO A 14 -10.40 7.63 -47.59
C PRO A 14 -10.95 6.77 -46.44
N MET A 15 -10.05 6.11 -45.72
CA MET A 15 -10.36 5.25 -44.60
C MET A 15 -11.08 6.05 -43.53
N THR A 16 -12.18 5.52 -43.02
CA THR A 16 -12.92 6.17 -41.94
C THR A 16 -12.09 6.21 -40.66
N ARG A 17 -12.41 7.11 -39.75
CA ARG A 17 -11.72 7.23 -38.46
C ARG A 17 -11.80 5.91 -37.64
N GLU A 18 -12.91 5.19 -37.76
CA GLU A 18 -13.14 3.91 -37.08
C GLU A 18 -12.27 2.79 -37.69
N GLU A 19 -12.22 2.70 -39.03
CA GLU A 19 -11.36 1.74 -39.73
C GLU A 19 -9.86 2.00 -39.45
N ALA A 20 -9.47 3.27 -39.37
CA ALA A 20 -8.10 3.64 -39.02
C ALA A 20 -7.74 3.20 -37.59
N LEU A 21 -8.67 3.41 -36.62
CA LEU A 21 -8.48 2.96 -35.25
C LEU A 21 -8.41 1.44 -35.15
N GLU A 22 -9.31 0.72 -35.82
CA GLU A 22 -9.33 -0.75 -35.81
C GLU A 22 -8.03 -1.35 -36.38
N ASN A 23 -7.53 -0.78 -37.47
CA ASN A 23 -6.26 -1.18 -38.04
C ASN A 23 -5.08 -0.89 -37.11
N ALA A 24 -5.08 0.25 -36.42
CA ALA A 24 -4.05 0.57 -35.41
C ALA A 24 -4.10 -0.42 -34.24
N LEU A 25 -5.28 -0.77 -33.74
CA LEU A 25 -5.45 -1.76 -32.67
C LEU A 25 -4.92 -3.14 -33.09
N LYS A 26 -5.27 -3.59 -34.30
CA LYS A 26 -4.75 -4.87 -34.87
C LYS A 26 -3.22 -4.86 -35.01
N GLN A 27 -2.63 -3.75 -35.43
CA GLN A 27 -1.19 -3.61 -35.52
C GLN A 27 -0.50 -3.66 -34.16
N ILE A 28 -1.07 -2.98 -33.15
CA ILE A 28 -0.57 -3.01 -31.78
C ILE A 28 -0.63 -4.43 -31.20
N GLU A 29 -1.75 -5.13 -31.37
CA GLU A 29 -1.88 -6.51 -30.92
C GLU A 29 -0.91 -7.47 -31.62
N LYS A 30 -0.67 -7.27 -32.92
CA LYS A 30 0.31 -8.07 -33.69
C LYS A 30 1.75 -7.81 -33.24
N ALA A 31 2.10 -6.56 -32.91
CA ALA A 31 3.45 -6.17 -32.51
C ALA A 31 3.75 -6.48 -31.04
N HIS A 32 2.77 -6.38 -30.15
CA HIS A 32 2.96 -6.42 -28.69
C HIS A 32 2.18 -7.53 -27.98
N GLY A 33 1.40 -8.31 -28.70
CA GLY A 33 0.59 -9.42 -28.17
C GLY A 33 -0.84 -9.00 -27.78
N LYS A 34 -1.73 -10.00 -27.61
CA LYS A 34 -3.10 -9.78 -27.18
C LYS A 34 -3.14 -9.16 -25.79
N GLY A 35 -3.99 -8.14 -25.63
CA GLY A 35 -4.12 -7.42 -24.36
C GLY A 35 -3.13 -6.27 -24.16
N ALA A 36 -2.25 -5.98 -25.14
CA ALA A 36 -1.37 -4.81 -25.11
C ALA A 36 -2.14 -3.49 -25.06
N ILE A 37 -3.36 -3.48 -25.63
CA ILE A 37 -4.31 -2.38 -25.56
C ILE A 37 -5.72 -2.94 -25.32
N MET A 38 -6.50 -2.28 -24.47
CA MET A 38 -7.88 -2.68 -24.18
C MET A 38 -8.72 -1.46 -23.83
N ARG A 39 -10.03 -1.56 -23.99
CA ARG A 39 -10.94 -0.50 -23.53
C ARG A 39 -11.11 -0.58 -22.03
N LEU A 40 -11.08 0.55 -21.34
CA LEU A 40 -11.16 0.59 -19.88
C LEU A 40 -12.45 -0.05 -19.32
N GLY A 41 -13.55 -0.01 -20.06
CA GLY A 41 -14.81 -0.67 -19.69
C GLY A 41 -14.71 -2.19 -19.66
N GLU A 42 -13.99 -2.78 -20.60
CA GLU A 42 -13.69 -4.21 -20.66
C GLU A 42 -12.69 -4.65 -19.57
N ALA A 43 -11.71 -3.77 -19.29
CA ALA A 43 -10.75 -3.98 -18.21
C ALA A 43 -11.40 -3.97 -16.81
N LYS A 44 -12.39 -3.11 -16.57
CA LYS A 44 -13.10 -3.02 -15.27
C LYS A 44 -13.86 -4.29 -14.90
N ALA A 45 -14.35 -5.04 -15.87
CA ALA A 45 -15.04 -6.32 -15.63
C ALA A 45 -14.10 -7.39 -15.05
N ASN A 46 -12.78 -7.27 -15.28
CA ASN A 46 -11.75 -8.22 -14.83
C ASN A 46 -10.85 -7.67 -13.72
N MET A 47 -11.08 -6.45 -13.21
CA MET A 47 -10.24 -5.83 -12.17
C MET A 47 -10.80 -6.08 -10.77
N ASN A 48 -10.99 -7.33 -10.35
CA ASN A 48 -10.90 -7.66 -8.94
C ASN A 48 -9.44 -7.41 -8.53
N ILE A 49 -9.22 -6.43 -7.66
CA ILE A 49 -7.88 -6.17 -7.11
C ILE A 49 -7.61 -7.25 -6.09
N ASP A 50 -6.75 -8.20 -6.44
CA ASP A 50 -6.29 -9.19 -5.48
C ASP A 50 -5.42 -8.53 -4.43
N VAL A 51 -5.63 -8.92 -3.19
CA VAL A 51 -4.95 -8.36 -2.03
C VAL A 51 -4.40 -9.47 -1.14
N ILE A 52 -3.43 -9.11 -0.31
CA ILE A 52 -3.01 -9.86 0.86
C ILE A 52 -3.55 -9.11 2.08
N SER A 53 -4.26 -9.78 2.99
CA SER A 53 -4.68 -9.17 4.25
C SER A 53 -3.47 -8.70 5.04
N THR A 54 -3.60 -7.61 5.77
CA THR A 54 -2.54 -7.15 6.68
C THR A 54 -2.55 -7.91 8.01
N GLY A 55 -3.57 -8.71 8.28
CA GLY A 55 -3.84 -9.32 9.59
C GLY A 55 -4.35 -8.31 10.62
N ILE A 56 -4.53 -7.06 10.23
CA ILE A 56 -4.94 -5.94 11.06
C ILE A 56 -6.25 -5.38 10.51
N LEU A 57 -7.37 -5.82 11.06
CA LEU A 57 -8.71 -5.51 10.53
C LEU A 57 -8.94 -4.02 10.28
N PRO A 58 -8.63 -3.09 11.21
CA PRO A 58 -8.79 -1.66 10.94
C PRO A 58 -7.95 -1.17 9.75
N LEU A 59 -6.74 -1.72 9.56
CA LEU A 59 -5.86 -1.35 8.46
C LEU A 59 -6.38 -1.88 7.11
N ASP A 60 -6.87 -3.12 7.07
CA ASP A 60 -7.50 -3.70 5.87
C ASP A 60 -8.70 -2.85 5.40
N ILE A 61 -9.49 -2.37 6.35
CA ILE A 61 -10.62 -1.48 6.11
C ILE A 61 -10.18 -0.09 5.63
N ALA A 62 -9.15 0.47 6.27
CA ALA A 62 -8.61 1.78 5.88
C ALA A 62 -8.00 1.76 4.47
N LEU A 63 -7.41 0.64 4.06
CA LEU A 63 -6.90 0.40 2.70
C LEU A 63 -8.02 0.39 1.64
N GLY A 64 -9.26 0.09 2.03
CA GLY A 64 -10.46 0.21 1.21
C GLY A 64 -10.66 -0.88 0.16
N VAL A 65 -9.74 -1.83 0.06
CA VAL A 65 -9.79 -3.02 -0.81
C VAL A 65 -9.62 -4.32 -0.02
N GLY A 66 -9.55 -4.23 1.32
CA GLY A 66 -9.47 -5.40 2.20
C GLY A 66 -8.07 -5.95 2.45
N GLY A 67 -7.03 -5.20 2.08
CA GLY A 67 -5.64 -5.58 2.28
C GLY A 67 -4.68 -4.81 1.38
N ILE A 68 -3.42 -5.24 1.34
CA ILE A 68 -2.39 -4.68 0.46
C ILE A 68 -2.51 -5.24 -0.96
N PRO A 69 -2.52 -4.37 -2.00
CA PRO A 69 -2.76 -4.80 -3.38
C PRO A 69 -1.57 -5.58 -3.96
N ARG A 70 -1.84 -6.74 -4.56
CA ARG A 70 -0.83 -7.53 -5.29
C ARG A 70 -0.31 -6.79 -6.52
N GLY A 71 0.95 -7.06 -6.87
CA GLY A 71 1.61 -6.45 -8.02
C GLY A 71 1.93 -4.96 -7.83
N ARG A 72 2.07 -4.50 -6.58
CA ARG A 72 2.29 -3.10 -6.25
C ARG A 72 3.44 -2.89 -5.28
N ILE A 73 4.05 -1.71 -5.41
CA ILE A 73 5.02 -1.21 -4.44
C ILE A 73 4.27 -0.46 -3.36
N ILE A 74 4.62 -0.76 -2.10
CA ILE A 74 4.06 -0.17 -0.90
C ILE A 74 5.20 0.43 -0.08
N GLU A 75 5.02 1.63 0.44
CA GLU A 75 5.92 2.24 1.41
C GLU A 75 5.24 2.29 2.77
N VAL A 76 5.89 1.70 3.77
CA VAL A 76 5.52 1.79 5.19
C VAL A 76 6.58 2.63 5.89
N TYR A 77 6.21 3.80 6.42
CA TYR A 77 7.18 4.70 6.99
C TYR A 77 6.68 5.32 8.29
N GLY A 78 7.59 5.87 9.07
CA GLY A 78 7.29 6.50 10.35
C GLY A 78 8.53 6.65 11.22
N PRO A 79 8.37 7.25 12.41
CA PRO A 79 9.44 7.37 13.39
C PRO A 79 10.01 6.01 13.79
N GLU A 80 11.16 6.02 14.42
CA GLU A 80 11.72 4.83 15.05
C GLU A 80 10.77 4.26 16.12
N SER A 81 10.79 2.93 16.29
CA SER A 81 9.94 2.23 17.26
C SER A 81 8.43 2.48 17.12
N SER A 82 7.95 2.90 15.94
CA SER A 82 6.52 3.11 15.67
C SER A 82 5.74 1.84 15.31
N GLY A 83 6.41 0.68 15.19
CA GLY A 83 5.80 -0.62 14.86
C GLY A 83 5.78 -0.96 13.37
N LYS A 84 6.61 -0.31 12.53
CA LYS A 84 6.69 -0.58 11.08
C LYS A 84 7.00 -2.04 10.77
N THR A 85 8.07 -2.56 11.34
CA THR A 85 8.50 -3.97 11.17
C THR A 85 7.43 -4.92 11.68
N THR A 86 6.81 -4.65 12.84
CA THR A 86 5.71 -5.45 13.40
C THR A 86 4.54 -5.56 12.41
N VAL A 87 4.08 -4.42 11.85
CA VAL A 87 2.99 -4.39 10.87
C VAL A 87 3.34 -5.19 9.61
N THR A 88 4.59 -5.08 9.12
CA THR A 88 5.00 -5.83 7.91
C THR A 88 5.19 -7.32 8.17
N LEU A 89 5.62 -7.72 9.37
CA LEU A 89 5.68 -9.13 9.75
C LEU A 89 4.29 -9.77 9.84
N HIS A 90 3.26 -9.06 10.31
CA HIS A 90 1.88 -9.53 10.22
C HIS A 90 1.43 -9.73 8.77
N MET A 91 1.80 -8.83 7.85
CA MET A 91 1.50 -8.99 6.42
C MET A 91 2.19 -10.23 5.82
N ILE A 92 3.43 -10.52 6.23
CA ILE A 92 4.15 -11.75 5.85
C ILE A 92 3.41 -12.98 6.38
N ALA A 93 3.03 -12.98 7.67
CA ALA A 93 2.30 -14.09 8.26
C ALA A 93 0.99 -14.40 7.53
N GLU A 94 0.24 -13.37 7.15
CA GLU A 94 -1.01 -13.55 6.38
C GLU A 94 -0.75 -14.04 4.95
N ALA A 95 0.32 -13.58 4.30
CA ALA A 95 0.71 -14.11 2.99
C ALA A 95 1.05 -15.61 3.07
N GLN A 96 1.81 -16.03 4.07
CA GLN A 96 2.17 -17.44 4.29
C GLN A 96 0.95 -18.30 4.67
N LYS A 97 0.03 -17.80 5.51
CA LYS A 97 -1.24 -18.49 5.82
C LYS A 97 -2.11 -18.72 4.58
N ALA A 98 -2.02 -17.83 3.59
CA ALA A 98 -2.69 -18.00 2.31
C ALA A 98 -1.94 -18.94 1.34
N GLY A 99 -0.85 -19.59 1.78
CA GLY A 99 -0.02 -20.49 0.99
C GLY A 99 1.01 -19.77 0.11
N GLY A 100 1.24 -18.46 0.33
CA GLY A 100 2.20 -17.66 -0.43
C GLY A 100 3.62 -17.75 0.12
N LEU A 101 4.61 -17.51 -0.76
CA LEU A 101 6.02 -17.44 -0.40
C LEU A 101 6.43 -15.99 -0.06
N ALA A 102 7.20 -15.85 1.01
CA ALA A 102 7.65 -14.56 1.53
C ALA A 102 9.16 -14.44 1.57
N ALA A 103 9.66 -13.23 1.33
CA ALA A 103 11.07 -12.89 1.50
C ALA A 103 11.24 -11.63 2.33
N PHE A 104 12.29 -11.58 3.14
CA PHE A 104 12.66 -10.45 3.96
C PHE A 104 14.11 -10.06 3.70
N ILE A 105 14.34 -8.83 3.27
CA ILE A 105 15.66 -8.26 3.05
C ILE A 105 15.98 -7.39 4.26
N ASP A 106 16.77 -7.94 5.17
CA ASP A 106 17.14 -7.34 6.44
C ASP A 106 18.44 -6.54 6.29
N ALA A 107 18.32 -5.32 5.78
CA ALA A 107 19.47 -4.43 5.61
C ALA A 107 19.88 -3.75 6.93
N GLU A 108 19.08 -3.80 7.98
CA GLU A 108 19.41 -3.31 9.32
C GLU A 108 20.05 -4.40 10.20
N HIS A 109 20.04 -5.68 9.78
CA HIS A 109 20.52 -6.83 10.55
C HIS A 109 19.84 -6.95 11.93
N ALA A 110 18.56 -6.62 12.01
CA ALA A 110 17.84 -6.45 13.28
C ALA A 110 16.60 -7.35 13.41
N LEU A 111 16.36 -8.27 12.47
CA LEU A 111 15.21 -9.18 12.54
C LEU A 111 15.39 -10.20 13.66
N ASP A 112 14.45 -10.19 14.61
CA ASP A 112 14.35 -11.22 15.65
C ASP A 112 13.44 -12.37 15.17
N PRO A 113 14.01 -13.59 14.96
CA PRO A 113 13.23 -14.75 14.50
C PRO A 113 12.20 -15.22 15.52
N GLU A 114 12.46 -15.07 16.83
CA GLU A 114 11.52 -15.48 17.87
C GLU A 114 10.31 -14.53 17.89
N TYR A 115 10.57 -13.24 17.75
CA TYR A 115 9.50 -12.25 17.64
C TYR A 115 8.69 -12.49 16.37
N ALA A 116 9.31 -12.71 15.21
CA ALA A 116 8.62 -13.03 13.97
C ALA A 116 7.70 -14.26 14.13
N ARG A 117 8.19 -15.32 14.79
CA ARG A 117 7.40 -16.54 15.07
C ARG A 117 6.18 -16.24 15.95
N LYS A 118 6.32 -15.41 16.99
CA LYS A 118 5.22 -14.99 17.84
C LYS A 118 4.13 -14.22 17.08
N LEU A 119 4.52 -13.47 16.05
CA LEU A 119 3.59 -12.78 15.16
C LEU A 119 2.90 -13.70 14.13
N GLY A 120 3.23 -14.99 14.14
CA GLY A 120 2.65 -16.00 13.26
C GLY A 120 3.41 -16.23 11.95
N VAL A 121 4.62 -15.67 11.81
CA VAL A 121 5.48 -15.93 10.66
C VAL A 121 6.04 -17.36 10.77
N ASN A 122 5.89 -18.14 9.70
CA ASN A 122 6.62 -19.39 9.55
C ASN A 122 8.08 -19.08 9.18
N THR A 123 8.94 -19.15 10.17
CA THR A 123 10.37 -18.81 10.02
C THR A 123 11.16 -19.84 9.24
N GLU A 124 10.66 -21.08 9.12
CA GLU A 124 11.31 -22.15 8.35
C GLU A 124 11.16 -21.90 6.83
N ASP A 125 10.04 -21.28 6.41
CA ASP A 125 9.74 -21.02 5.01
C ASP A 125 10.01 -19.55 4.62
N LEU A 126 10.42 -18.69 5.56
CA LEU A 126 10.76 -17.31 5.25
C LEU A 126 12.15 -17.20 4.65
N LEU A 127 12.24 -16.73 3.40
CA LEU A 127 13.54 -16.40 2.80
C LEU A 127 14.07 -15.11 3.42
N ILE A 128 15.27 -15.18 4.01
CA ILE A 128 15.96 -14.02 4.57
C ILE A 128 17.26 -13.75 3.84
N SER A 129 17.56 -12.48 3.61
CA SER A 129 18.84 -12.01 3.09
C SER A 129 19.32 -10.79 3.88
N GLN A 130 20.60 -10.76 4.20
CA GLN A 130 21.28 -9.67 4.92
C GLN A 130 22.40 -9.11 4.04
N PRO A 131 22.08 -8.22 3.10
CA PRO A 131 23.03 -7.69 2.13
C PRO A 131 23.95 -6.64 2.75
N ASP A 132 25.20 -6.59 2.28
CA ASP A 132 26.19 -5.60 2.72
C ASP A 132 26.03 -4.24 2.05
N THR A 133 25.40 -4.18 0.85
CA THR A 133 25.24 -2.95 0.07
C THR A 133 23.82 -2.79 -0.46
N GLY A 134 23.42 -1.54 -0.74
CA GLY A 134 22.11 -1.24 -1.31
C GLY A 134 21.92 -1.83 -2.71
N GLU A 135 23.01 -1.90 -3.52
CA GLU A 135 22.99 -2.55 -4.83
C GLU A 135 22.68 -4.04 -4.70
N GLN A 136 23.40 -4.74 -3.81
CA GLN A 136 23.18 -6.16 -3.55
C GLN A 136 21.75 -6.43 -3.07
N ALA A 137 21.25 -5.63 -2.14
CA ALA A 137 19.87 -5.74 -1.66
C ALA A 137 18.86 -5.67 -2.82
N LEU A 138 18.98 -4.66 -3.67
CA LEU A 138 18.03 -4.42 -4.75
C LEU A 138 18.19 -5.40 -5.92
N GLU A 139 19.38 -5.95 -6.15
CA GLU A 139 19.62 -7.05 -7.10
C GLU A 139 18.97 -8.36 -6.63
N ILE A 140 19.06 -8.67 -5.33
CA ILE A 140 18.37 -9.82 -4.72
C ILE A 140 16.84 -9.65 -4.86
N VAL A 141 16.30 -8.45 -4.57
CA VAL A 141 14.89 -8.15 -4.78
C VAL A 141 14.50 -8.36 -6.25
N ASP A 142 15.29 -7.86 -7.21
CA ASP A 142 15.01 -8.02 -8.65
C ASP A 142 15.02 -9.49 -9.05
N ALA A 143 15.97 -10.29 -8.59
CA ALA A 143 16.06 -11.72 -8.88
C ALA A 143 14.86 -12.50 -8.32
N LEU A 144 14.50 -12.26 -7.05
CA LEU A 144 13.37 -12.92 -6.39
C LEU A 144 12.03 -12.55 -7.05
N VAL A 145 11.82 -11.27 -7.36
CA VAL A 145 10.59 -10.82 -8.04
C VAL A 145 10.50 -11.40 -9.46
N ARG A 146 11.63 -11.45 -10.21
CA ARG A 146 11.65 -12.03 -11.57
C ARG A 146 11.35 -13.51 -11.60
N SER A 147 11.62 -14.25 -10.54
CA SER A 147 11.26 -15.67 -10.45
C SER A 147 9.75 -15.91 -10.57
N GLY A 148 8.93 -14.91 -10.22
CA GLY A 148 7.48 -15.02 -10.18
C GLY A 148 6.94 -15.93 -9.08
N ALA A 149 7.81 -16.46 -8.20
CA ALA A 149 7.43 -17.37 -7.13
C ALA A 149 7.09 -16.64 -5.81
N ILE A 150 7.54 -15.40 -5.64
CA ILE A 150 7.39 -14.65 -4.39
C ILE A 150 6.11 -13.83 -4.39
N ASP A 151 5.26 -14.04 -3.39
CA ASP A 151 4.01 -13.30 -3.19
C ASP A 151 4.24 -11.96 -2.49
N ILE A 152 5.12 -11.93 -1.49
CA ILE A 152 5.45 -10.74 -0.72
C ILE A 152 6.95 -10.67 -0.46
N ILE A 153 7.53 -9.49 -0.67
CA ILE A 153 8.91 -9.18 -0.31
C ILE A 153 8.95 -7.89 0.50
N VAL A 154 9.66 -7.91 1.62
CA VAL A 154 9.86 -6.76 2.52
C VAL A 154 11.33 -6.37 2.51
N VAL A 155 11.61 -5.08 2.40
CA VAL A 155 12.96 -4.49 2.54
C VAL A 155 12.96 -3.61 3.78
N ASP A 156 13.71 -3.99 4.79
CA ASP A 156 13.85 -3.26 6.06
C ASP A 156 15.31 -2.87 6.31
N SER A 157 15.70 -1.62 6.14
CA SER A 157 14.90 -0.49 5.66
C SER A 157 15.62 0.23 4.52
N VAL A 158 14.88 1.09 3.78
CA VAL A 158 15.49 1.96 2.73
C VAL A 158 16.61 2.82 3.29
N ALA A 159 16.51 3.22 4.57
CA ALA A 159 17.55 4.03 5.23
C ALA A 159 18.90 3.31 5.31
N ALA A 160 18.90 1.99 5.40
CA ALA A 160 20.08 1.13 5.50
C ALA A 160 20.65 0.70 4.13
N LEU A 161 19.97 1.03 3.01
CA LEU A 161 20.49 0.75 1.67
C LEU A 161 21.60 1.72 1.29
N VAL A 162 22.80 1.47 1.83
CA VAL A 162 23.99 2.28 1.56
C VAL A 162 24.59 1.87 0.22
N PRO A 163 24.87 2.82 -0.71
CA PRO A 163 25.55 2.52 -1.97
C PRO A 163 26.96 1.97 -1.72
N LYS A 164 27.38 0.99 -2.52
CA LYS A 164 28.70 0.37 -2.44
C LYS A 164 29.84 1.39 -2.45
N SER A 165 29.75 2.39 -3.32
CA SER A 165 30.73 3.45 -3.42
C SER A 165 30.83 4.37 -2.20
N GLU A 166 29.79 4.42 -1.37
CA GLU A 166 29.80 5.12 -0.08
C GLU A 166 30.51 4.29 0.99
N ILE A 167 30.34 2.96 0.95
CA ILE A 167 30.99 2.03 1.88
C ILE A 167 32.50 1.94 1.60
N GLU A 168 32.89 1.92 0.32
CA GLU A 168 34.29 1.83 -0.12
C GLU A 168 35.03 3.18 -0.10
N GLY A 169 34.31 4.29 0.11
CA GLY A 169 34.86 5.64 0.16
C GLY A 169 35.53 5.97 1.48
N ASP A 170 36.36 7.02 1.47
CA ASP A 170 37.00 7.53 2.70
C ASP A 170 35.96 8.16 3.64
N MET A 171 36.17 7.99 4.94
CA MET A 171 35.35 8.65 5.98
C MET A 171 35.36 10.16 5.80
N GLY A 172 34.14 10.75 5.69
CA GLY A 172 33.96 12.19 5.47
C GLY A 172 33.81 12.59 4.00
N SER A 173 33.92 11.66 3.05
CA SER A 173 33.62 11.93 1.64
C SER A 173 32.14 12.27 1.45
N SER A 174 31.86 13.39 0.78
CA SER A 174 30.48 13.80 0.52
C SER A 174 29.93 13.05 -0.71
N VAL A 175 29.01 12.10 -0.49
CA VAL A 175 28.37 11.27 -1.53
C VAL A 175 26.90 11.67 -1.71
N VAL A 176 26.65 12.97 -1.88
CA VAL A 176 25.29 13.50 -1.93
C VAL A 176 24.46 12.86 -3.07
N GLY A 177 23.31 12.29 -2.69
CA GLY A 177 22.29 11.85 -3.64
C GLY A 177 22.51 10.48 -4.30
N MET A 178 23.55 9.72 -3.93
CA MET A 178 23.80 8.40 -4.51
C MET A 178 22.70 7.40 -4.17
N GLN A 179 22.28 7.33 -2.91
CA GLN A 179 21.14 6.51 -2.49
C GLN A 179 19.86 6.86 -3.26
N ALA A 180 19.61 8.14 -3.50
CA ALA A 180 18.45 8.57 -4.28
C ALA A 180 18.52 8.14 -5.76
N ARG A 181 19.74 8.12 -6.35
CA ARG A 181 19.96 7.61 -7.71
C ARG A 181 19.75 6.10 -7.76
N LEU A 182 20.30 5.35 -6.81
CA LEU A 182 20.14 3.92 -6.67
C LEU A 182 18.65 3.54 -6.56
N MET A 183 17.92 4.18 -5.66
CA MET A 183 16.47 3.98 -5.50
C MET A 183 15.70 4.35 -6.78
N SER A 184 16.07 5.43 -7.47
CA SER A 184 15.42 5.82 -8.72
C SER A 184 15.62 4.77 -9.82
N GLN A 185 16.80 4.20 -9.91
CA GLN A 185 17.11 3.13 -10.87
C GLN A 185 16.35 1.85 -10.52
N ALA A 186 16.34 1.45 -9.25
CA ALA A 186 15.62 0.28 -8.76
C ALA A 186 14.11 0.38 -9.05
N MET A 187 13.48 1.51 -8.72
CA MET A 187 12.05 1.69 -8.95
C MET A 187 11.67 1.57 -10.43
N ARG A 188 12.49 2.13 -11.34
CA ARG A 188 12.27 1.97 -12.79
C ARG A 188 12.34 0.52 -13.25
N LYS A 189 13.30 -0.26 -12.72
CA LYS A 189 13.46 -1.69 -13.05
C LYS A 189 12.35 -2.54 -12.46
N LEU A 190 12.06 -2.35 -11.18
CA LEU A 190 11.18 -3.24 -10.40
C LEU A 190 9.69 -3.04 -10.69
N THR A 191 9.22 -1.82 -10.95
CA THR A 191 7.79 -1.53 -11.07
C THR A 191 7.09 -2.39 -12.11
N GLY A 192 7.70 -2.53 -13.30
CA GLY A 192 7.08 -3.29 -14.39
C GLY A 192 7.03 -4.80 -14.11
N ILE A 193 8.08 -5.34 -13.49
CA ILE A 193 8.15 -6.77 -13.19
C ILE A 193 7.25 -7.12 -12.00
N ILE A 194 7.25 -6.32 -10.93
CA ILE A 194 6.37 -6.45 -9.77
C ILE A 194 4.89 -6.53 -10.21
N SER A 195 4.48 -5.65 -11.14
CA SER A 195 3.12 -5.67 -11.69
C SER A 195 2.80 -6.98 -12.44
N LYS A 196 3.76 -7.51 -13.21
CA LYS A 196 3.58 -8.74 -14.01
C LYS A 196 3.56 -10.00 -13.14
N THR A 197 4.45 -10.08 -12.15
CA THR A 197 4.55 -11.23 -11.23
C THR A 197 3.51 -11.20 -10.13
N ARG A 198 2.80 -10.05 -9.95
CA ARG A 198 1.82 -9.84 -8.90
C ARG A 198 2.39 -9.89 -7.48
N THR A 199 3.72 -9.77 -7.36
CA THR A 199 4.42 -9.69 -6.08
C THR A 199 4.03 -8.39 -5.34
N VAL A 200 3.82 -8.45 -4.04
CA VAL A 200 3.74 -7.26 -3.18
C VAL A 200 5.14 -6.91 -2.74
N ALA A 201 5.63 -5.72 -3.07
CA ALA A 201 6.94 -5.24 -2.63
C ALA A 201 6.77 -4.11 -1.60
N ILE A 202 7.16 -4.37 -0.37
CA ILE A 202 7.07 -3.43 0.75
C ILE A 202 8.46 -2.88 1.04
N PHE A 203 8.55 -1.55 1.07
CA PHE A 203 9.74 -0.84 1.49
C PHE A 203 9.44 -0.12 2.80
N ILE A 204 10.12 -0.55 3.87
CA ILE A 204 10.10 0.14 5.15
C ILE A 204 11.03 1.34 5.06
N ASN A 205 10.60 2.50 5.57
CA ASN A 205 11.38 3.72 5.50
C ASN A 205 11.34 4.48 6.82
N GLN A 206 12.39 5.23 7.07
CA GLN A 206 12.53 6.08 8.25
C GLN A 206 12.23 7.53 7.89
N LEU A 207 11.74 8.29 8.87
CA LEU A 207 11.59 9.73 8.77
C LEU A 207 12.91 10.42 9.14
N ARG A 208 13.20 11.49 8.43
CA ARG A 208 14.29 12.43 8.69
C ARG A 208 13.73 13.84 8.66
N GLU A 209 14.32 14.74 9.40
CA GLU A 209 13.96 16.16 9.37
C GLU A 209 14.86 16.91 8.40
N LYS A 210 14.26 17.77 7.59
CA LYS A 210 14.99 18.70 6.74
C LYS A 210 15.46 19.88 7.57
N ILE A 211 16.75 20.11 7.57
CA ILE A 211 17.37 21.28 8.23
C ILE A 211 16.95 22.55 7.47
N GLY A 212 16.55 23.59 8.20
CA GLY A 212 16.25 24.92 7.63
C GLY A 212 14.82 25.12 7.11
N VAL A 213 13.89 24.18 7.32
CA VAL A 213 12.48 24.36 6.97
C VAL A 213 11.76 25.02 8.14
N SER A 214 11.57 26.34 8.05
CA SER A 214 10.85 27.13 9.09
C SER A 214 9.33 27.12 8.89
N TYR A 215 8.83 26.76 7.73
CA TYR A 215 7.40 26.72 7.40
C TYR A 215 7.04 25.45 6.62
N GLY A 216 5.91 24.82 7.00
CA GLY A 216 5.44 23.57 6.41
C GLY A 216 5.94 22.33 7.18
N ASN A 217 5.80 21.13 6.59
CA ASN A 217 6.23 19.89 7.22
C ASN A 217 7.71 19.59 6.93
N PRO A 218 8.61 19.63 7.94
CA PRO A 218 10.03 19.32 7.77
C PRO A 218 10.30 17.82 7.52
N GLU A 219 9.37 16.94 7.85
CA GLU A 219 9.57 15.50 7.75
C GLU A 219 9.73 15.02 6.30
N THR A 220 10.70 14.18 6.05
CA THR A 220 10.92 13.53 4.77
C THR A 220 11.40 12.10 4.98
N THR A 221 11.14 11.22 4.01
CA THR A 221 11.68 9.84 4.02
C THR A 221 13.02 9.80 3.28
N THR A 222 13.87 8.81 3.63
CA THR A 222 15.18 8.56 3.00
C THR A 222 15.05 8.01 1.58
N GLY A 223 16.15 7.93 0.82
CA GLY A 223 16.15 7.36 -0.53
C GLY A 223 15.58 8.27 -1.62
N GLY A 224 15.40 9.57 -1.35
CA GLY A 224 14.94 10.57 -2.33
C GLY A 224 13.45 10.54 -2.60
N ARG A 225 13.05 10.95 -3.83
CA ARG A 225 11.62 11.09 -4.20
C ARG A 225 11.05 9.88 -4.95
N ALA A 226 11.89 8.99 -5.48
CA ALA A 226 11.45 7.93 -6.38
C ALA A 226 10.39 7.03 -5.75
N LEU A 227 10.65 6.50 -4.55
CA LEU A 227 9.72 5.62 -3.85
C LEU A 227 8.35 6.28 -3.63
N LYS A 228 8.31 7.57 -3.26
CA LYS A 228 7.07 8.34 -3.08
C LYS A 228 6.20 8.39 -4.34
N PHE A 229 6.83 8.43 -5.53
CA PHE A 229 6.11 8.46 -6.81
C PHE A 229 5.68 7.06 -7.23
N TYR A 230 6.56 6.06 -7.11
CA TYR A 230 6.33 4.70 -7.58
C TYR A 230 5.38 3.90 -6.66
N ALA A 231 5.42 4.13 -5.36
CA ALA A 231 4.51 3.47 -4.41
C ALA A 231 3.05 3.71 -4.79
N SER A 232 2.26 2.64 -4.82
CA SER A 232 0.81 2.69 -5.01
C SER A 232 0.07 2.98 -3.72
N VAL A 233 0.60 2.52 -2.60
CA VAL A 233 0.10 2.79 -1.25
C VAL A 233 1.26 3.30 -0.40
N ARG A 234 0.99 4.30 0.44
CA ARG A 234 1.93 4.80 1.45
C ARG A 234 1.23 4.87 2.79
N ILE A 235 1.82 4.23 3.78
CA ILE A 235 1.28 4.09 5.13
C ILE A 235 2.22 4.79 6.11
N ASP A 236 1.73 5.84 6.75
CA ASP A 236 2.42 6.55 7.85
C ASP A 236 2.04 5.89 9.17
N VAL A 237 2.99 5.21 9.82
CA VAL A 237 2.79 4.48 11.07
C VAL A 237 3.39 5.26 12.21
N ARG A 238 2.56 5.66 13.18
CA ARG A 238 2.97 6.46 14.32
C ARG A 238 2.42 5.87 15.63
N ARG A 239 3.23 5.98 16.67
CA ARG A 239 2.77 5.76 18.04
C ARG A 239 1.83 6.89 18.43
N ALA A 240 0.63 6.57 18.94
CA ALA A 240 -0.32 7.54 19.47
C ALA A 240 -0.19 7.65 21.01
N ASP A 241 -0.47 6.55 21.71
CA ASP A 241 -0.47 6.50 23.18
C ASP A 241 0.24 5.25 23.70
N SER A 242 0.64 5.28 24.98
CA SER A 242 1.17 4.10 25.67
C SER A 242 0.06 3.33 26.37
N ILE A 243 0.03 2.02 26.20
CA ILE A 243 -0.84 1.12 26.94
C ILE A 243 -0.09 0.71 28.20
N LYS A 244 -0.68 1.02 29.36
CA LYS A 244 -0.05 0.77 30.68
C LYS A 244 -0.96 -0.04 31.57
N GLN A 245 -0.34 -0.90 32.40
CA GLN A 245 -1.00 -1.56 33.52
C GLN A 245 -0.25 -1.14 34.79
N GLY A 246 -0.87 -0.28 35.57
CA GLY A 246 -0.18 0.37 36.69
C GLY A 246 0.97 1.26 36.18
N THR A 247 2.19 0.94 36.59
CA THR A 247 3.42 1.63 36.18
C THR A 247 4.10 1.01 34.97
N GLU A 248 3.73 -0.21 34.59
CA GLU A 248 4.36 -0.98 33.50
C GLU A 248 3.73 -0.62 32.14
N SER A 249 4.59 -0.42 31.14
CA SER A 249 4.17 -0.19 29.76
C SER A 249 4.05 -1.53 29.03
N LEU A 250 2.82 -1.96 28.74
CA LEU A 250 2.54 -3.21 28.05
C LEU A 250 2.60 -3.13 26.55
N GLY A 251 2.42 -1.93 25.99
CA GLY A 251 2.36 -1.76 24.55
C GLY A 251 2.07 -0.32 24.14
N ASN A 252 1.72 -0.14 22.89
CA ASN A 252 1.40 1.16 22.30
C ASN A 252 0.11 1.08 21.48
N ARG A 253 -0.72 2.12 21.60
CA ARG A 253 -1.73 2.46 20.60
C ARG A 253 -1.01 3.02 19.38
N THR A 254 -1.21 2.40 18.24
CA THR A 254 -0.56 2.77 16.98
C THR A 254 -1.59 3.31 16.02
N ARG A 255 -1.21 4.39 15.34
CA ARG A 255 -2.01 5.03 14.29
C ARG A 255 -1.33 4.83 12.94
N ALA A 256 -2.02 4.19 11.99
CA ALA A 256 -1.59 4.00 10.62
C ALA A 256 -2.46 4.86 9.69
N LYS A 257 -1.88 5.88 9.05
CA LYS A 257 -2.57 6.78 8.12
C LYS A 257 -2.20 6.43 6.69
N ILE A 258 -3.20 6.23 5.85
CA ILE A 258 -3.01 5.97 4.42
C ILE A 258 -2.85 7.32 3.70
N VAL A 259 -1.61 7.77 3.52
CA VAL A 259 -1.34 9.11 2.93
C VAL A 259 -1.37 9.10 1.40
N LYS A 260 -1.25 7.93 0.77
CA LYS A 260 -1.39 7.73 -0.67
C LYS A 260 -2.03 6.38 -0.92
N ASN A 261 -2.98 6.35 -1.84
CA ASN A 261 -3.63 5.12 -2.27
C ASN A 261 -4.10 5.27 -3.73
N LYS A 262 -3.60 4.39 -4.61
CA LYS A 262 -3.99 4.37 -6.03
C LYS A 262 -5.13 3.38 -6.33
N VAL A 263 -5.55 2.58 -5.33
CA VAL A 263 -6.57 1.53 -5.50
C VAL A 263 -7.89 1.84 -4.79
N ALA A 264 -7.88 2.79 -3.84
CA ALA A 264 -9.05 3.27 -3.11
C ALA A 264 -8.84 4.74 -2.67
N PRO A 265 -9.86 5.45 -2.17
CA PRO A 265 -9.70 6.80 -1.63
C PRO A 265 -8.68 6.84 -0.48
N PRO A 266 -7.68 7.74 -0.54
CA PRO A 266 -6.67 7.89 0.49
C PRO A 266 -7.17 8.63 1.74
N PHE A 267 -6.25 8.87 2.69
CA PHE A 267 -6.39 9.67 3.92
C PHE A 267 -7.24 9.03 5.02
N LYS A 268 -7.61 7.76 4.88
CA LYS A 268 -8.19 7.00 5.98
C LYS A 268 -7.11 6.67 7.01
N THR A 269 -7.54 6.54 8.25
CA THR A 269 -6.69 6.21 9.40
C THR A 269 -7.21 4.93 10.05
N ALA A 270 -6.29 4.06 10.45
CA ALA A 270 -6.53 2.88 11.26
C ALA A 270 -5.84 3.05 12.61
N GLU A 271 -6.49 2.68 13.70
CA GLU A 271 -5.90 2.62 15.03
C GLU A 271 -6.00 1.19 15.56
N PHE A 272 -4.91 0.74 16.16
CA PHE A 272 -4.81 -0.61 16.75
C PHE A 272 -3.73 -0.63 17.83
N ASP A 273 -3.82 -1.61 18.71
CA ASP A 273 -2.90 -1.78 19.80
C ASP A 273 -1.79 -2.76 19.42
N ILE A 274 -0.52 -2.41 19.65
CA ILE A 274 0.64 -3.28 19.56
C ILE A 274 1.09 -3.60 20.99
N ILE A 275 1.03 -4.86 21.37
CA ILE A 275 1.50 -5.37 22.66
C ILE A 275 2.94 -5.85 22.51
N TYR A 276 3.81 -5.46 23.42
CA TYR A 276 5.21 -5.82 23.37
C TYR A 276 5.40 -7.33 23.50
N GLY A 277 6.15 -7.91 22.58
CA GLY A 277 6.41 -9.35 22.53
C GLY A 277 5.28 -10.20 21.92
N GLU A 278 4.08 -9.63 21.69
CA GLU A 278 2.91 -10.34 21.14
C GLU A 278 2.46 -9.82 19.78
N GLY A 279 2.77 -8.53 19.48
CA GLY A 279 2.37 -7.90 18.25
C GLY A 279 1.01 -7.22 18.31
N VAL A 280 0.29 -7.17 17.18
CA VAL A 280 -1.01 -6.49 17.09
C VAL A 280 -2.09 -7.28 17.81
N SER A 281 -2.79 -6.63 18.73
CA SER A 281 -3.95 -7.20 19.44
C SER A 281 -5.15 -7.34 18.50
N ARG A 282 -5.27 -8.52 17.85
CA ARG A 282 -6.38 -8.81 16.91
C ARG A 282 -7.73 -8.68 17.59
N LEU A 283 -7.92 -9.34 18.73
CA LEU A 283 -9.19 -9.30 19.47
C LEU A 283 -9.51 -7.89 19.96
N GLY A 284 -8.49 -7.17 20.42
CA GLY A 284 -8.63 -5.77 20.79
C GLY A 284 -9.16 -4.91 19.63
N SER A 285 -8.67 -5.13 18.42
CA SER A 285 -9.10 -4.42 17.23
C SER A 285 -10.54 -4.78 16.82
N ILE A 286 -10.94 -6.05 16.94
CA ILE A 286 -12.31 -6.52 16.67
C ILE A 286 -13.30 -5.90 17.64
N ILE A 287 -12.97 -5.86 18.95
CA ILE A 287 -13.82 -5.24 19.97
C ILE A 287 -13.96 -3.74 19.72
N ASP A 288 -12.85 -3.02 19.48
CA ASP A 288 -12.87 -1.57 19.24
C ASP A 288 -13.74 -1.23 18.01
N MET A 289 -13.55 -1.94 16.90
CA MET A 289 -14.36 -1.75 15.71
C MET A 289 -15.79 -2.19 15.87
N GLY A 290 -16.03 -3.27 16.61
CA GLY A 290 -17.39 -3.73 16.95
C GLY A 290 -18.16 -2.66 17.74
N VAL A 291 -17.49 -1.98 18.66
CA VAL A 291 -18.08 -0.86 19.41
C VAL A 291 -18.30 0.37 18.51
N GLU A 292 -17.32 0.74 17.70
CA GLU A 292 -17.42 1.89 16.79
C GLU A 292 -18.59 1.73 15.81
N LEU A 293 -18.85 0.51 15.39
CA LEU A 293 -19.92 0.16 14.45
C LEU A 293 -21.23 -0.27 15.11
N ASP A 294 -21.41 -0.09 16.42
CA ASP A 294 -22.60 -0.52 17.16
C ASP A 294 -22.98 -2.01 16.95
N ILE A 295 -21.98 -2.87 16.74
CA ILE A 295 -22.13 -4.33 16.68
C ILE A 295 -21.93 -4.92 18.06
N VAL A 296 -20.91 -4.42 18.79
CA VAL A 296 -20.66 -4.74 20.19
C VAL A 296 -21.15 -3.59 21.04
N ASN A 297 -22.04 -3.87 21.98
CA ASN A 297 -22.56 -2.86 22.89
C ASN A 297 -21.57 -2.59 24.02
N LYS A 298 -21.25 -1.31 24.26
CA LYS A 298 -20.46 -0.86 25.39
C LYS A 298 -21.29 0.02 26.30
N SER A 299 -21.50 -0.41 27.55
CA SER A 299 -22.20 0.38 28.57
C SER A 299 -21.29 0.55 29.77
N GLY A 300 -20.74 1.75 29.97
CA GLY A 300 -19.69 2.02 30.95
C GLY A 300 -18.47 1.12 30.70
N ALA A 301 -18.12 0.28 31.67
CA ALA A 301 -17.02 -0.67 31.55
C ALA A 301 -17.45 -2.05 30.95
N TRP A 302 -18.74 -2.27 30.71
CA TRP A 302 -19.27 -3.56 30.29
C TRP A 302 -19.35 -3.65 28.75
N TYR A 303 -18.93 -4.81 28.25
CA TYR A 303 -19.06 -5.17 26.82
C TYR A 303 -20.09 -6.29 26.69
N ALA A 304 -20.97 -6.20 25.71
CA ALA A 304 -21.99 -7.20 25.41
C ALA A 304 -22.17 -7.35 23.90
N TYR A 305 -22.54 -8.54 23.46
CA TYR A 305 -22.89 -8.85 22.09
C TYR A 305 -24.20 -9.61 22.04
N GLU A 306 -25.20 -9.15 21.28
CA GLU A 306 -26.55 -9.72 21.16
C GLU A 306 -27.21 -10.05 22.49
N GLY A 307 -26.98 -9.22 23.54
CA GLY A 307 -27.51 -9.39 24.87
C GLY A 307 -26.70 -10.30 25.82
N GLU A 308 -25.70 -11.01 25.27
CA GLU A 308 -24.74 -11.78 26.06
C GLU A 308 -23.61 -10.89 26.57
N ARG A 309 -23.27 -10.97 27.87
CA ARG A 309 -22.16 -10.22 28.46
C ARG A 309 -20.82 -10.85 28.08
N LEU A 310 -19.94 -10.06 27.44
CA LEU A 310 -18.56 -10.48 27.11
C LEU A 310 -17.61 -10.26 28.30
N GLY A 311 -17.86 -9.24 29.14
CA GLY A 311 -17.00 -8.97 30.29
C GLY A 311 -16.98 -7.52 30.72
N GLN A 312 -16.46 -7.29 31.93
CA GLN A 312 -16.16 -5.95 32.44
C GLN A 312 -14.73 -5.60 32.15
N GLY A 313 -14.53 -4.55 31.32
CA GLY A 313 -13.22 -4.15 30.79
C GLY A 313 -12.85 -4.91 29.50
N LYS A 314 -11.96 -4.30 28.71
CA LYS A 314 -11.56 -4.81 27.40
C LYS A 314 -10.83 -6.16 27.51
N GLU A 315 -9.99 -6.34 28.54
CA GLU A 315 -9.21 -7.56 28.72
C GLU A 315 -10.10 -8.77 29.04
N ASN A 316 -11.13 -8.60 29.92
CA ASN A 316 -12.07 -9.68 30.19
C ASN A 316 -12.93 -10.02 28.97
N ALA A 317 -13.28 -9.00 28.15
CA ALA A 317 -14.00 -9.26 26.90
C ALA A 317 -13.13 -10.01 25.87
N LYS A 318 -11.82 -9.74 25.80
CA LYS A 318 -10.88 -10.50 24.98
C LYS A 318 -10.81 -11.96 25.44
N ALA A 319 -10.62 -12.20 26.74
CA ALA A 319 -10.55 -13.56 27.30
C ALA A 319 -11.82 -14.38 26.99
N THR A 320 -13.01 -13.77 27.13
CA THR A 320 -14.27 -14.43 26.77
C THR A 320 -14.36 -14.74 25.27
N LEU A 321 -13.85 -13.85 24.40
CA LEU A 321 -13.84 -14.10 22.96
C LEU A 321 -12.84 -15.18 22.59
N GLU A 322 -11.68 -15.27 23.25
CA GLU A 322 -10.70 -16.34 23.01
C GLU A 322 -11.27 -17.73 23.19
N GLU A 323 -12.19 -17.90 24.18
CA GLU A 323 -12.89 -19.14 24.42
C GLU A 323 -13.97 -19.46 23.36
N LYS A 324 -14.35 -18.47 22.55
CA LYS A 324 -15.47 -18.55 21.58
C LYS A 324 -15.03 -18.14 20.15
N PRO A 325 -14.23 -18.94 19.44
CA PRO A 325 -13.72 -18.58 18.13
C PRO A 325 -14.82 -18.37 17.06
N GLU A 326 -15.97 -19.06 17.20
CA GLU A 326 -17.11 -18.87 16.31
C GLU A 326 -17.70 -17.45 16.43
N LEU A 327 -17.74 -16.91 17.65
CA LEU A 327 -18.23 -15.57 17.93
C LEU A 327 -17.29 -14.49 17.36
N ILE A 328 -15.98 -14.74 17.39
CA ILE A 328 -14.98 -13.86 16.78
C ILE A 328 -15.24 -13.74 15.26
N ALA A 329 -15.41 -14.90 14.60
CA ALA A 329 -15.65 -14.95 13.17
C ALA A 329 -16.95 -14.23 12.77
N GLU A 330 -18.01 -14.43 13.55
CA GLU A 330 -19.30 -13.78 13.34
C GLU A 330 -19.23 -12.24 13.48
N ILE A 331 -18.60 -11.75 14.55
CA ILE A 331 -18.42 -10.32 14.78
C ILE A 331 -17.58 -9.70 13.65
N GLU A 332 -16.48 -10.36 13.25
CA GLU A 332 -15.62 -9.89 12.17
C GLU A 332 -16.36 -9.83 10.83
N GLU A 333 -17.18 -10.82 10.52
CA GLU A 333 -18.00 -10.83 9.30
C GLU A 333 -19.04 -9.71 9.30
N LYS A 334 -19.71 -9.48 10.44
CA LYS A 334 -20.66 -8.36 10.59
C LYS A 334 -19.96 -7.00 10.41
N ILE A 335 -18.76 -6.83 10.97
CA ILE A 335 -17.94 -5.63 10.79
C ILE A 335 -17.66 -5.41 9.29
N ARG A 336 -17.14 -6.42 8.61
CA ARG A 336 -16.82 -6.35 7.16
C ARG A 336 -18.06 -6.04 6.33
N THR A 337 -19.17 -6.69 6.58
CA THR A 337 -20.43 -6.49 5.87
C THR A 337 -20.99 -5.09 6.07
N LYS A 338 -21.01 -4.58 7.31
CA LYS A 338 -21.51 -3.24 7.61
C LYS A 338 -20.73 -2.16 6.89
N ILE A 339 -19.40 -2.27 6.85
CA ILE A 339 -18.52 -1.31 6.16
C ILE A 339 -18.71 -1.37 4.64
N LEU A 340 -18.89 -2.55 4.06
CA LEU A 340 -19.16 -2.69 2.62
C LEU A 340 -20.47 -2.02 2.25
N VAL A 341 -21.52 -2.16 3.05
CA VAL A 341 -22.84 -1.55 2.85
C VAL A 341 -22.74 -0.02 2.98
N GLU A 342 -22.08 0.50 4.01
CA GLU A 342 -21.90 1.94 4.21
C GLU A 342 -21.05 2.57 3.10
N GLY A 343 -19.98 1.89 2.68
CA GLY A 343 -19.15 2.30 1.55
C GLY A 343 -19.92 2.35 0.22
N ALA A 344 -20.86 1.45 0.01
CA ALA A 344 -21.74 1.47 -1.16
C ALA A 344 -22.80 2.59 -1.09
N ALA A 345 -23.32 2.88 0.10
CA ALA A 345 -24.31 3.95 0.32
C ALA A 345 -23.69 5.35 0.14
N SER A 346 -22.45 5.55 0.59
CA SER A 346 -21.75 6.83 0.41
C SER A 346 -21.40 7.10 -1.06
N LYS A 347 -21.09 6.07 -1.86
CA LYS A 347 -20.89 6.21 -3.31
C LYS A 347 -22.16 6.62 -4.05
N LYS A 348 -23.35 6.16 -3.62
CA LYS A 348 -24.64 6.57 -4.20
C LYS A 348 -25.04 8.01 -3.87
N LYS A 349 -24.66 8.53 -2.69
CA LYS A 349 -24.89 9.93 -2.29
C LYS A 349 -23.97 10.91 -3.04
N GLY A 350 -22.73 10.53 -3.33
CA GLY A 350 -21.80 11.34 -4.11
C GLY A 350 -22.17 11.50 -5.58
N SER A 351 -22.79 10.48 -6.21
CA SER A 351 -23.21 10.54 -7.62
C SER A 351 -24.49 11.31 -7.85
N LYS A 352 -25.30 11.60 -6.82
CA LYS A 352 -26.51 12.43 -6.93
C LYS A 352 -26.26 13.93 -6.76
N LYS A 353 -25.07 14.35 -6.28
CA LYS A 353 -24.73 15.77 -6.10
C LYS A 353 -24.05 16.42 -7.31
N THR A 354 -23.63 15.64 -8.30
CA THR A 354 -22.96 16.13 -9.51
C THR A 354 -23.87 16.29 -10.74
N SER A 355 -25.21 16.06 -10.60
CA SER A 355 -26.18 16.22 -11.71
C SER A 355 -27.16 17.37 -11.50
N ALA A 356 -26.95 18.30 -10.56
CA ALA A 356 -27.87 19.37 -10.24
C ALA A 356 -27.28 20.80 -10.29
N ASP A 357 -26.05 20.99 -10.78
CA ASP A 357 -25.46 22.34 -10.94
C ASP A 357 -24.65 22.43 -12.24
N THR A 358 -25.37 22.47 -13.37
CA THR A 358 -24.86 22.97 -14.65
C THR A 358 -26.00 23.65 -15.39
N ASP A 359 -26.30 24.87 -14.92
CA ASP A 359 -26.85 25.93 -15.75
C ASP A 359 -26.72 27.26 -14.99
N GLN A 360 -26.12 28.25 -15.68
CA GLN A 360 -25.87 29.66 -15.29
C GLN A 360 -24.51 29.94 -14.66
N ASP A 361 -23.51 30.34 -15.43
CA ASP A 361 -23.09 31.70 -15.69
C ASP A 361 -21.84 31.68 -16.60
N ALA A 362 -22.06 32.11 -17.83
CA ALA A 362 -20.98 32.55 -18.69
C ALA A 362 -20.97 34.08 -18.62
N THR A 363 -19.93 34.66 -18.01
CA THR A 363 -19.32 35.96 -18.35
C THR A 363 -18.43 36.42 -17.17
N ASP A 364 -17.17 36.47 -17.43
CA ASP A 364 -16.17 37.51 -17.10
C ASP A 364 -14.77 36.88 -16.97
N ILE A 365 -13.99 37.11 -18.01
CA ILE A 365 -12.54 36.89 -18.02
C ILE A 365 -11.94 38.28 -17.75
N PRO A 366 -11.14 38.50 -16.69
CA PRO A 366 -10.25 39.64 -16.60
C PRO A 366 -8.92 39.34 -17.29
N GLU A 367 -8.48 40.33 -18.04
CA GLU A 367 -7.23 40.39 -18.82
C GLU A 367 -5.98 40.16 -17.96
N GLU A 368 -5.00 39.47 -18.57
CA GLU A 368 -3.66 39.23 -18.07
C GLU A 368 -2.89 40.53 -17.87
N GLU A 369 -2.35 40.72 -16.67
CA GLU A 369 -1.18 41.59 -16.45
C GLU A 369 0.10 40.83 -16.74
N VAL A 370 0.76 41.28 -17.81
CA VAL A 370 2.11 40.88 -18.23
C VAL A 370 3.12 41.44 -17.23
N MET A 371 3.84 40.59 -16.53
CA MET A 371 5.02 40.95 -15.75
C MET A 371 6.29 40.83 -16.61
N PRO A 372 7.24 41.80 -16.51
CA PRO A 372 8.40 41.85 -17.38
C PRO A 372 9.50 40.88 -16.96
N GLU A 373 10.21 40.36 -17.98
CA GLU A 373 11.48 39.66 -17.84
C GLU A 373 12.51 40.50 -17.10
N MET A 374 13.18 39.92 -16.12
CA MET A 374 14.46 40.42 -15.63
C MET A 374 15.55 39.38 -15.88
N ASP A 375 16.47 39.78 -16.76
CA ASP A 375 17.79 39.21 -16.99
C ASP A 375 18.63 39.24 -15.70
N GLU A 376 19.32 38.17 -15.42
CA GLU A 376 20.70 37.84 -15.04
C GLU A 376 20.80 36.55 -14.25
#